data_f913e99a7226952c924f20dcc2d14bfd
#
_entry.id   f913e99a7226952c924f20dcc2d14bfd
#
_cell.length_a   1.000
_cell.length_b   1.000
_cell.length_c   1.000
_cell.angle_alpha   90.00
_cell.angle_beta   90.00
_cell.angle_gamma   90.00
#
_symmetry.space_group_name_H-M   'P 1'
#
loop_
_entity.id
_entity.type
_entity.pdbx_description
1 polymer ?
#
loop_
_entity_poly.entity_id
_entity_poly.type
_entity_poly.pdbx_seq_one_letter_code
_entity_poly.pdbx_strand_id
1 'polypeptide(L)'
;MIRLFQQAVKEDIMRKVMRIIGVIIFVIAAAVVALVIKGSKEAKKTSVKENYYTEFSSSAPLELKYSQLGEYEVSTLDDPSDHEAIKKVRFWYPSEPESSDTKGPVIVVVNASGTPAFKYEPWFKRLASWGFIVVGNEDPQAGTGETTSIMLDYLLHLPQGHQLYGRLDKDNIGIVGFSQGGAGALAAVTMYENGTAYKTIFTGSAAYPFLAGNMGWKYDVSKIRIPYFMTAGTGASDDKGVADITKEYAGVAPLASLIENYEMISDDVFKVRARATGAEHEDMLARSDGYMTAWMLWQLCGDEDAAAVFVGENAEILHNSNWQDVEKTK
;
A
#
# COMPACT_ATOMS: atom_id res chain seq x y z
N MET A 1 5.97 -15.75 -78.79
CA MET A 1 5.93 -14.35 -78.32
C MET A 1 4.88 -14.12 -77.23
N ILE A 2 3.62 -14.53 -77.39
CA ILE A 2 2.53 -14.29 -76.39
C ILE A 2 2.80 -14.95 -75.04
N ARG A 3 3.33 -16.14 -74.95
CA ARG A 3 3.66 -16.87 -73.69
C ARG A 3 4.74 -16.13 -72.86
N LEU A 4 5.80 -15.62 -73.49
CA LEU A 4 6.86 -14.86 -72.81
C LEU A 4 6.36 -13.54 -72.26
N PHE A 5 5.47 -12.86 -72.95
CA PHE A 5 4.82 -11.63 -72.51
C PHE A 5 3.90 -11.88 -71.27
N GLN A 6 3.11 -12.96 -71.32
CA GLN A 6 2.25 -13.35 -70.19
C GLN A 6 3.06 -13.74 -68.95
N GLN A 7 4.21 -14.39 -69.13
CA GLN A 7 5.11 -14.73 -68.01
C GLN A 7 5.73 -13.48 -67.36
N ALA A 8 6.22 -12.54 -68.18
CA ALA A 8 6.78 -11.28 -67.69
C ALA A 8 5.76 -10.42 -66.89
N VAL A 9 4.52 -10.34 -67.37
CA VAL A 9 3.42 -9.67 -66.68
C VAL A 9 3.10 -10.35 -65.35
N LYS A 10 3.06 -11.69 -65.31
CA LYS A 10 2.81 -12.45 -64.07
C LYS A 10 3.91 -12.26 -63.05
N GLU A 11 5.19 -12.19 -63.47
CA GLU A 11 6.32 -11.94 -62.59
C GLU A 11 6.28 -10.50 -62.02
N ASP A 12 5.92 -9.49 -62.82
CA ASP A 12 5.79 -8.10 -62.36
C ASP A 12 4.67 -7.95 -61.33
N ILE A 13 3.51 -8.56 -61.59
CA ILE A 13 2.38 -8.60 -60.64
C ILE A 13 2.84 -9.30 -59.34
N MET A 14 3.51 -10.44 -59.42
CA MET A 14 3.97 -11.16 -58.26
C MET A 14 4.97 -10.36 -57.42
N ARG A 15 5.91 -9.64 -58.07
CA ARG A 15 6.83 -8.70 -57.36
C ARG A 15 6.10 -7.57 -56.67
N LYS A 16 5.07 -6.99 -57.30
CA LYS A 16 4.22 -5.94 -56.70
C LYS A 16 3.45 -6.46 -55.48
N VAL A 17 2.84 -7.65 -55.61
CA VAL A 17 2.12 -8.30 -54.51
C VAL A 17 3.08 -8.62 -53.36
N MET A 18 4.26 -9.16 -53.60
CA MET A 18 5.28 -9.43 -52.57
C MET A 18 5.75 -8.16 -51.85
N ARG A 19 5.90 -7.03 -52.58
CA ARG A 19 6.25 -5.72 -51.97
C ARG A 19 5.11 -5.24 -51.08
N ILE A 20 3.84 -5.34 -51.51
CA ILE A 20 2.68 -4.93 -50.70
C ILE A 20 2.60 -5.81 -49.44
N ILE A 21 2.77 -7.12 -49.53
CA ILE A 21 2.80 -8.04 -48.39
C ILE A 21 3.95 -7.65 -47.42
N GLY A 22 5.13 -7.36 -47.95
CA GLY A 22 6.28 -6.93 -47.16
C GLY A 22 5.99 -5.62 -46.38
N VAL A 23 5.35 -4.66 -47.04
CA VAL A 23 4.94 -3.40 -46.37
C VAL A 23 3.90 -3.66 -45.28
N ILE A 24 2.89 -4.49 -45.55
CA ILE A 24 1.86 -4.86 -44.57
C ILE A 24 2.50 -5.54 -43.34
N ILE A 25 3.39 -6.51 -43.56
CA ILE A 25 4.11 -7.21 -42.47
C ILE A 25 4.92 -6.19 -41.65
N PHE A 26 5.63 -5.28 -42.30
CA PHE A 26 6.42 -4.26 -41.62
C PHE A 26 5.53 -3.32 -40.77
N VAL A 27 4.39 -2.88 -41.31
CA VAL A 27 3.44 -2.02 -40.57
C VAL A 27 2.87 -2.76 -39.36
N ILE A 28 2.51 -4.04 -39.51
CA ILE A 28 2.02 -4.86 -38.38
C ILE A 28 3.11 -5.03 -37.33
N ALA A 29 4.33 -5.35 -37.73
CA ALA A 29 5.45 -5.50 -36.79
C ALA A 29 5.74 -4.19 -36.03
N ALA A 30 5.72 -3.05 -36.74
CA ALA A 30 5.91 -1.73 -36.11
C ALA A 30 4.77 -1.39 -35.13
N ALA A 31 3.52 -1.73 -35.48
CA ALA A 31 2.38 -1.55 -34.56
C ALA A 31 2.49 -2.43 -33.31
N VAL A 32 2.90 -3.70 -33.46
CA VAL A 32 3.12 -4.61 -32.33
C VAL A 32 4.23 -4.08 -31.43
N VAL A 33 5.35 -3.62 -31.98
CA VAL A 33 6.45 -3.04 -31.21
C VAL A 33 5.98 -1.77 -30.46
N ALA A 34 5.21 -0.91 -31.10
CA ALA A 34 4.65 0.29 -30.47
C ALA A 34 3.70 -0.07 -29.31
N LEU A 35 2.87 -1.09 -29.48
CA LEU A 35 1.97 -1.60 -28.43
C LEU A 35 2.77 -2.19 -27.26
N VAL A 36 3.82 -2.97 -27.52
CA VAL A 36 4.69 -3.52 -26.48
C VAL A 36 5.42 -2.41 -25.71
N ILE A 37 5.96 -1.41 -26.42
CA ILE A 37 6.61 -0.26 -25.78
C ILE A 37 5.61 0.53 -24.92
N LYS A 38 4.40 0.79 -25.44
CA LYS A 38 3.34 1.47 -24.67
C LYS A 38 2.94 0.67 -23.44
N GLY A 39 2.69 -0.63 -23.61
CA GLY A 39 2.36 -1.52 -22.48
C GLY A 39 3.47 -1.58 -21.43
N SER A 40 4.73 -1.62 -21.85
CA SER A 40 5.89 -1.60 -20.95
C SER A 40 6.04 -0.26 -20.20
N LYS A 41 5.73 0.87 -20.82
CA LYS A 41 5.73 2.19 -20.16
C LYS A 41 4.60 2.31 -19.14
N GLU A 42 3.40 1.87 -19.48
CA GLU A 42 2.26 1.85 -18.54
C GLU A 42 2.50 0.90 -17.36
N ALA A 43 3.09 -0.28 -17.62
CA ALA A 43 3.44 -1.24 -16.57
C ALA A 43 4.46 -0.68 -15.56
N LYS A 44 5.31 0.26 -15.98
CA LYS A 44 6.31 0.92 -15.11
C LYS A 44 5.79 2.19 -14.42
N LYS A 45 4.57 2.63 -14.74
CA LYS A 45 3.99 3.82 -14.15
C LYS A 45 3.54 3.55 -12.72
N THR A 46 3.81 4.49 -11.82
CA THR A 46 3.29 4.46 -10.45
C THR A 46 1.77 4.57 -10.44
N SER A 47 1.11 3.93 -9.48
CA SER A 47 -0.34 4.06 -9.26
C SER A 47 -0.67 5.33 -8.47
N VAL A 48 0.31 5.87 -7.74
CA VAL A 48 0.20 7.09 -6.96
C VAL A 48 0.94 8.21 -7.70
N LYS A 49 0.35 9.39 -7.79
CA LYS A 49 0.98 10.57 -8.40
C LYS A 49 2.03 11.17 -7.48
N GLU A 50 3.05 11.82 -8.03
CA GLU A 50 4.13 12.46 -7.25
C GLU A 50 3.61 13.46 -6.21
N ASN A 51 2.54 14.18 -6.52
CA ASN A 51 1.95 15.19 -5.65
C ASN A 51 0.59 14.78 -5.07
N TYR A 52 0.32 13.49 -4.96
CA TYR A 52 -1.00 12.97 -4.49
C TYR A 52 -1.45 13.58 -3.16
N TYR A 53 -0.52 13.91 -2.27
CA TYR A 53 -0.79 14.50 -0.96
C TYR A 53 -1.38 15.91 -1.03
N THR A 54 -1.37 16.56 -2.21
CA THR A 54 -2.03 17.84 -2.46
C THR A 54 -3.47 17.69 -2.98
N GLU A 55 -3.90 16.47 -3.31
CA GLU A 55 -5.25 16.20 -3.86
C GLU A 55 -6.33 16.33 -2.79
N PHE A 56 -5.97 16.13 -1.53
CA PHE A 56 -6.85 16.31 -0.39
C PHE A 56 -6.29 17.38 0.55
N SER A 57 -7.16 18.30 0.96
CA SER A 57 -6.80 19.36 1.93
C SER A 57 -7.74 19.29 3.12
N SER A 58 -7.20 19.46 4.32
CA SER A 58 -7.94 19.49 5.55
C SER A 58 -7.93 20.88 6.18
N SER A 59 -9.02 21.25 6.85
CA SER A 59 -9.08 22.40 7.74
C SER A 59 -8.62 22.04 9.17
N ALA A 60 -8.50 20.77 9.50
CA ALA A 60 -7.99 20.29 10.78
C ALA A 60 -6.45 20.44 10.79
N PRO A 61 -5.88 21.18 11.75
CA PRO A 61 -4.48 21.59 11.71
C PRO A 61 -3.48 20.43 11.71
N LEU A 62 -3.74 19.39 12.53
CA LEU A 62 -2.84 18.24 12.62
C LEU A 62 -2.98 17.32 11.41
N GLU A 63 -4.21 17.06 10.91
CA GLU A 63 -4.39 16.33 9.65
C GLU A 63 -3.67 17.02 8.51
N LEU A 64 -3.78 18.36 8.39
CA LEU A 64 -3.07 19.14 7.39
C LEU A 64 -1.55 19.05 7.57
N LYS A 65 -1.03 19.21 8.80
CA LYS A 65 0.40 19.12 9.11
C LYS A 65 0.98 17.79 8.63
N TYR A 66 0.37 16.69 9.06
CA TYR A 66 0.91 15.36 8.82
C TYR A 66 0.60 14.81 7.41
N SER A 67 -0.23 15.49 6.60
CA SER A 67 -0.41 15.16 5.19
C SER A 67 0.69 15.74 4.28
N GLN A 68 1.51 16.69 4.75
CA GLN A 68 2.56 17.32 3.97
C GLN A 68 3.81 16.42 3.83
N LEU A 69 4.79 16.87 3.05
CA LEU A 69 6.13 16.29 3.04
C LEU A 69 6.81 16.52 4.39
N GLY A 70 7.60 15.57 4.84
CA GLY A 70 8.52 15.75 5.96
C GLY A 70 9.79 16.47 5.55
N GLU A 71 10.75 16.56 6.46
CA GLU A 71 11.95 17.38 6.31
C GLU A 71 13.15 16.64 5.69
N TYR A 72 13.09 15.30 5.61
CA TYR A 72 14.22 14.51 5.16
C TYR A 72 14.25 14.30 3.65
N GLU A 73 15.42 14.45 3.06
CA GLU A 73 15.72 13.92 1.74
C GLU A 73 15.68 12.37 1.78
N VAL A 74 15.27 11.75 0.68
CA VAL A 74 15.00 10.30 0.66
C VAL A 74 15.92 9.56 -0.32
N SER A 75 16.58 8.54 0.20
CA SER A 75 17.32 7.54 -0.57
C SER A 75 16.51 6.26 -0.74
N THR A 76 16.87 5.48 -1.76
CA THR A 76 16.25 4.18 -2.04
C THR A 76 17.30 3.08 -2.16
N LEU A 77 16.93 1.86 -1.78
CA LEU A 77 17.74 0.66 -1.93
C LEU A 77 16.85 -0.51 -2.34
N ASP A 78 17.32 -1.32 -3.29
CA ASP A 78 16.64 -2.53 -3.73
C ASP A 78 17.51 -3.75 -3.41
N ASP A 79 16.95 -4.70 -2.66
CA ASP A 79 17.58 -6.00 -2.41
C ASP A 79 16.88 -7.09 -3.22
N PRO A 80 17.59 -7.83 -4.08
CA PRO A 80 17.02 -8.97 -4.76
C PRO A 80 16.61 -10.06 -3.78
N SER A 81 15.51 -10.75 -4.08
CA SER A 81 15.04 -11.90 -3.33
C SER A 81 14.87 -13.10 -4.26
N ASP A 82 15.30 -14.28 -3.81
CA ASP A 82 15.08 -15.53 -4.53
C ASP A 82 13.63 -16.03 -4.45
N HIS A 83 12.82 -15.42 -3.58
CA HIS A 83 11.40 -15.74 -3.47
C HIS A 83 10.63 -15.22 -4.69
N GLU A 84 9.93 -16.12 -5.41
CA GLU A 84 9.30 -15.84 -6.70
C GLU A 84 8.31 -14.66 -6.65
N ALA A 85 7.49 -14.55 -5.61
CA ALA A 85 6.53 -13.46 -5.46
C ALA A 85 7.18 -12.15 -4.97
N ILE A 86 8.10 -12.23 -4.02
CA ILE A 86 8.77 -11.05 -3.43
C ILE A 86 9.65 -10.35 -4.46
N LYS A 87 10.45 -11.10 -5.24
CA LYS A 87 11.40 -10.63 -6.26
C LYS A 87 12.44 -9.65 -5.73
N LYS A 88 12.00 -8.64 -4.98
CA LYS A 88 12.81 -7.60 -4.35
C LYS A 88 12.18 -7.17 -3.05
N VAL A 89 13.03 -6.85 -2.06
CA VAL A 89 12.70 -6.01 -0.91
C VAL A 89 13.21 -4.61 -1.21
N ARG A 90 12.35 -3.62 -1.10
CA ARG A 90 12.66 -2.24 -1.45
C ARG A 90 12.56 -1.35 -0.23
N PHE A 91 13.53 -0.45 -0.10
CA PHE A 91 13.64 0.48 1.02
C PHE A 91 13.59 1.93 0.52
N TRP A 92 12.86 2.77 1.23
CA TRP A 92 12.91 4.23 1.14
C TRP A 92 13.25 4.74 2.54
N TYR A 93 14.29 5.56 2.66
CA TYR A 93 14.80 5.97 3.97
C TYR A 93 15.47 7.35 3.90
N PRO A 94 15.58 8.08 5.04
CA PRO A 94 16.31 9.34 5.11
C PRO A 94 17.74 9.21 4.59
N SER A 95 18.14 10.07 3.65
CA SER A 95 19.44 10.02 2.97
C SER A 95 20.61 10.22 3.93
N GLU A 96 20.45 11.13 4.89
CA GLU A 96 21.45 11.45 5.90
C GLU A 96 20.80 11.35 7.28
N PRO A 97 21.09 10.29 8.05
CA PRO A 97 20.74 10.28 9.47
C PRO A 97 21.60 11.31 10.21
N GLU A 98 21.02 12.01 11.19
CA GLU A 98 21.72 13.02 12.00
C GLU A 98 23.00 12.48 12.68
N SER A 99 23.08 11.15 12.90
CA SER A 99 24.32 10.44 13.28
C SER A 99 24.34 9.04 12.67
N SER A 100 25.52 8.48 12.44
CA SER A 100 25.69 7.12 11.92
C SER A 100 25.12 6.04 12.84
N ASP A 101 24.88 6.36 14.13
CA ASP A 101 24.38 5.44 15.15
C ASP A 101 22.86 5.56 15.37
N THR A 102 22.17 6.51 14.71
CA THR A 102 20.72 6.68 14.86
C THR A 102 19.97 5.61 14.11
N LYS A 103 19.15 4.84 14.82
CA LYS A 103 18.22 3.88 14.22
C LYS A 103 16.93 4.59 13.85
N GLY A 104 16.41 4.29 12.66
CA GLY A 104 15.12 4.79 12.20
C GLY A 104 13.99 3.80 12.45
N PRO A 105 12.80 4.27 12.87
CA PRO A 105 11.61 3.44 12.97
C PRO A 105 11.21 2.89 11.59
N VAL A 106 10.64 1.69 11.58
CA VAL A 106 10.36 0.96 10.33
C VAL A 106 8.86 0.93 10.06
N ILE A 107 8.45 1.22 8.83
CA ILE A 107 7.10 0.96 8.34
C ILE A 107 7.15 -0.13 7.28
N VAL A 108 6.56 -1.28 7.59
CA VAL A 108 6.32 -2.36 6.63
C VAL A 108 5.00 -2.09 5.92
N VAL A 109 5.05 -1.98 4.59
CA VAL A 109 3.84 -1.75 3.78
C VAL A 109 3.44 -3.03 3.07
N VAL A 110 2.17 -3.40 3.24
CA VAL A 110 1.57 -4.58 2.61
C VAL A 110 0.80 -4.16 1.37
N ASN A 111 1.13 -4.76 0.25
CA ASN A 111 0.62 -4.39 -1.06
C ASN A 111 -0.89 -4.66 -1.23
N ALA A 112 -1.62 -3.69 -1.81
CA ALA A 112 -2.98 -3.93 -2.30
C ALA A 112 -2.97 -4.77 -3.59
N SER A 113 -4.15 -5.26 -4.00
CA SER A 113 -4.33 -6.13 -5.17
C SER A 113 -3.69 -5.53 -6.43
N GLY A 114 -2.79 -6.27 -7.05
CA GLY A 114 -2.14 -5.87 -8.30
C GLY A 114 -1.19 -4.68 -8.20
N THR A 115 -0.84 -4.23 -6.98
CA THR A 115 -0.07 -3.00 -6.77
C THR A 115 1.21 -3.30 -5.98
N PRO A 116 2.27 -3.80 -6.63
CA PRO A 116 3.58 -4.02 -6.00
C PRO A 116 4.21 -2.70 -5.50
N ALA A 117 5.21 -2.79 -4.61
CA ALA A 117 5.80 -1.65 -3.90
C ALA A 117 6.25 -0.50 -4.82
N PHE A 118 6.85 -0.78 -6.00
CA PHE A 118 7.28 0.28 -6.91
C PHE A 118 6.13 1.20 -7.37
N LYS A 119 4.89 0.71 -7.37
CA LYS A 119 3.72 1.51 -7.77
C LYS A 119 3.31 2.55 -6.73
N TYR A 120 3.76 2.38 -5.50
CA TYR A 120 3.54 3.31 -4.39
C TYR A 120 4.71 4.27 -4.14
N GLU A 121 5.73 4.29 -4.98
CA GLU A 121 6.97 5.04 -4.75
C GLU A 121 6.77 6.48 -4.24
N PRO A 122 5.87 7.32 -4.78
CA PRO A 122 5.65 8.68 -4.26
C PRO A 122 5.16 8.68 -2.81
N TRP A 123 4.30 7.74 -2.44
CA TRP A 123 3.79 7.61 -1.09
C TRP A 123 4.88 7.14 -0.12
N PHE A 124 5.68 6.15 -0.51
CA PHE A 124 6.78 5.66 0.33
C PHE A 124 7.85 6.74 0.53
N LYS A 125 8.19 7.52 -0.52
CA LYS A 125 9.08 8.68 -0.39
C LYS A 125 8.54 9.71 0.60
N ARG A 126 7.24 10.00 0.53
CA ARG A 126 6.63 10.94 1.47
C ARG A 126 6.73 10.42 2.92
N LEU A 127 6.41 9.16 3.18
CA LEU A 127 6.57 8.59 4.52
C LEU A 127 8.03 8.63 4.99
N ALA A 128 8.97 8.26 4.12
CA ALA A 128 10.39 8.30 4.46
C ALA A 128 10.88 9.73 4.73
N SER A 129 10.29 10.76 4.11
CA SER A 129 10.63 12.16 4.42
C SER A 129 10.25 12.59 5.84
N TRP A 130 9.41 11.82 6.53
CA TRP A 130 9.08 11.98 7.96
C TRP A 130 10.04 11.24 8.90
N GLY A 131 11.11 10.62 8.38
CA GLY A 131 12.12 9.95 9.18
C GLY A 131 11.98 8.43 9.26
N PHE A 132 10.96 7.84 8.62
CA PHE A 132 10.75 6.40 8.61
C PHE A 132 11.67 5.68 7.61
N ILE A 133 12.04 4.44 7.94
CA ILE A 133 12.51 3.47 6.96
C ILE A 133 11.29 2.69 6.46
N VAL A 134 10.84 3.00 5.25
CA VAL A 134 9.65 2.39 4.63
C VAL A 134 10.07 1.20 3.78
N VAL A 135 9.44 0.06 3.99
CA VAL A 135 9.82 -1.19 3.32
C VAL A 135 8.61 -1.86 2.67
N GLY A 136 8.79 -2.30 1.44
CA GLY A 136 7.81 -3.08 0.69
C GLY A 136 8.46 -4.11 -0.22
N ASN A 137 7.65 -4.97 -0.84
CA ASN A 137 8.09 -5.98 -1.80
C ASN A 137 7.28 -5.94 -3.09
N GLU A 138 7.63 -6.78 -4.07
CA GLU A 138 6.97 -6.76 -5.38
C GLU A 138 5.80 -7.76 -5.50
N ASP A 139 5.36 -8.40 -4.42
CA ASP A 139 4.21 -9.31 -4.45
C ASP A 139 2.90 -8.56 -4.68
N PRO A 140 2.19 -8.77 -5.81
CA PRO A 140 0.91 -8.12 -6.05
C PRO A 140 -0.27 -8.81 -5.35
N GLN A 141 -0.03 -9.90 -4.59
CA GLN A 141 -1.04 -10.75 -3.98
C GLN A 141 -0.76 -10.99 -2.47
N ALA A 142 -0.45 -9.94 -1.74
CA ALA A 142 0.02 -9.99 -0.36
C ALA A 142 -1.08 -10.24 0.70
N GLY A 143 -2.32 -10.56 0.31
CA GLY A 143 -3.48 -10.68 1.22
C GLY A 143 -3.40 -11.76 2.28
N THR A 144 -2.55 -12.80 2.09
CA THR A 144 -2.30 -13.84 3.11
C THR A 144 -1.33 -13.41 4.21
N GLY A 145 -0.60 -12.30 4.02
CA GLY A 145 0.46 -11.86 4.92
C GLY A 145 1.76 -12.68 4.82
N GLU A 146 1.81 -13.75 4.02
CA GLU A 146 2.97 -14.67 3.95
C GLU A 146 4.23 -13.97 3.48
N THR A 147 4.19 -13.32 2.32
CA THR A 147 5.35 -12.60 1.77
C THR A 147 5.78 -11.42 2.63
N THR A 148 4.84 -10.83 3.38
CA THR A 148 5.10 -9.79 4.39
C THR A 148 5.82 -10.37 5.60
N SER A 149 5.41 -11.55 6.08
CA SER A 149 6.09 -12.26 7.18
C SER A 149 7.51 -12.68 6.78
N ILE A 150 7.71 -13.21 5.56
CA ILE A 150 9.05 -13.56 5.05
C ILE A 150 9.93 -12.31 4.96
N MET A 151 9.37 -11.19 4.46
CA MET A 151 10.11 -9.91 4.41
C MET A 151 10.45 -9.39 5.80
N LEU A 152 9.55 -9.52 6.78
CA LEU A 152 9.85 -9.14 8.17
C LEU A 152 11.01 -9.96 8.75
N ASP A 153 11.03 -11.27 8.53
CA ASP A 153 12.17 -12.12 8.98
C ASP A 153 13.48 -11.65 8.36
N TYR A 154 13.47 -11.28 7.07
CA TYR A 154 14.64 -10.70 6.41
C TYR A 154 15.10 -9.41 7.11
N LEU A 155 14.18 -8.49 7.43
CA LEU A 155 14.51 -7.22 8.12
C LEU A 155 15.09 -7.47 9.53
N LEU A 156 14.55 -8.42 10.25
CA LEU A 156 15.02 -8.78 11.59
C LEU A 156 16.43 -9.40 11.58
N HIS A 157 16.83 -10.01 10.46
CA HIS A 157 18.10 -10.73 10.30
C HIS A 157 19.00 -10.15 9.21
N LEU A 158 18.91 -8.83 8.91
CA LEU A 158 19.80 -8.19 7.93
C LEU A 158 21.28 -8.54 8.22
N PRO A 159 22.06 -8.97 7.21
CA PRO A 159 23.46 -9.33 7.39
C PRO A 159 24.34 -8.12 7.72
N GLN A 160 25.45 -8.32 8.44
CA GLN A 160 26.36 -7.23 8.84
C GLN A 160 26.92 -6.39 7.67
N GLY A 161 27.02 -6.97 6.47
CA GLY A 161 27.46 -6.25 5.27
C GLY A 161 26.38 -5.43 4.56
N HIS A 162 25.14 -5.48 5.05
CA HIS A 162 24.03 -4.75 4.43
C HIS A 162 24.12 -3.25 4.72
N GLN A 163 23.81 -2.40 3.74
CA GLN A 163 23.91 -0.93 3.87
C GLN A 163 23.08 -0.36 5.03
N LEU A 164 21.93 -0.99 5.35
CA LEU A 164 21.06 -0.60 6.46
C LEU A 164 21.26 -1.45 7.73
N TYR A 165 22.34 -2.26 7.78
CA TYR A 165 22.64 -3.02 8.99
C TYR A 165 22.84 -2.09 10.19
N GLY A 166 22.15 -2.39 11.29
CA GLY A 166 22.19 -1.57 12.50
C GLY A 166 21.38 -0.27 12.45
N ARG A 167 20.83 0.10 11.29
CA ARG A 167 20.03 1.34 11.11
C ARG A 167 18.53 1.15 11.34
N LEU A 168 18.03 -0.08 11.31
CA LEU A 168 16.62 -0.37 11.59
C LEU A 168 16.39 -0.40 13.10
N ASP A 169 15.44 0.38 13.60
CA ASP A 169 14.92 0.24 14.94
C ASP A 169 13.92 -0.93 14.99
N LYS A 170 14.44 -2.11 15.36
CA LYS A 170 13.67 -3.35 15.39
C LYS A 170 12.64 -3.41 16.53
N ASP A 171 12.74 -2.52 17.49
CA ASP A 171 11.78 -2.39 18.59
C ASP A 171 10.61 -1.47 18.21
N ASN A 172 10.73 -0.72 17.10
CA ASN A 172 9.73 0.22 16.61
C ASN A 172 9.40 -0.05 15.13
N ILE A 173 8.71 -1.17 14.87
CA ILE A 173 8.23 -1.58 13.54
C ILE A 173 6.71 -1.44 13.50
N GLY A 174 6.19 -0.59 12.60
CA GLY A 174 4.76 -0.48 12.28
C GLY A 174 4.42 -1.23 10.99
N ILE A 175 3.15 -1.61 10.84
CA ILE A 175 2.63 -2.23 9.63
C ILE A 175 1.44 -1.44 9.07
N VAL A 176 1.45 -1.23 7.76
CA VAL A 176 0.41 -0.49 7.02
C VAL A 176 -0.09 -1.31 5.85
N GLY A 177 -1.41 -1.33 5.65
CA GLY A 177 -2.01 -1.97 4.48
C GLY A 177 -3.35 -1.37 4.08
N PHE A 178 -3.61 -1.35 2.76
CA PHE A 178 -4.88 -0.92 2.19
C PHE A 178 -5.55 -2.07 1.46
N SER A 179 -6.90 -2.15 1.51
CA SER A 179 -7.65 -3.15 0.74
C SER A 179 -7.22 -4.58 1.07
N GLN A 180 -6.82 -5.36 0.06
CA GLN A 180 -6.15 -6.66 0.22
C GLN A 180 -4.94 -6.57 1.18
N GLY A 181 -4.12 -5.52 1.03
CA GLY A 181 -2.97 -5.29 1.91
C GLY A 181 -3.36 -5.03 3.36
N GLY A 182 -4.56 -4.48 3.61
CA GLY A 182 -5.12 -4.38 4.95
C GLY A 182 -5.40 -5.74 5.58
N ALA A 183 -6.03 -6.66 4.82
CA ALA A 183 -6.19 -8.05 5.26
C ALA A 183 -4.83 -8.75 5.47
N GLY A 184 -3.88 -8.54 4.55
CA GLY A 184 -2.52 -9.07 4.66
C GLY A 184 -1.75 -8.52 5.87
N ALA A 185 -1.93 -7.26 6.22
CA ALA A 185 -1.34 -6.66 7.42
C ALA A 185 -1.89 -7.31 8.69
N LEU A 186 -3.22 -7.48 8.77
CA LEU A 186 -3.86 -8.18 9.87
C LEU A 186 -3.40 -9.65 9.95
N ALA A 187 -3.28 -10.33 8.79
CA ALA A 187 -2.77 -11.69 8.74
C ALA A 187 -1.31 -11.78 9.20
N ALA A 188 -0.44 -10.88 8.76
CA ALA A 188 0.97 -10.85 9.16
C ALA A 188 1.14 -10.71 10.68
N VAL A 189 0.27 -9.93 11.33
CA VAL A 189 0.30 -9.75 12.80
C VAL A 189 -0.30 -10.94 13.54
N THR A 190 -1.37 -11.56 13.02
CA THR A 190 -2.21 -12.48 13.81
C THR A 190 -2.02 -13.96 13.49
N MET A 191 -1.40 -14.28 12.33
CA MET A 191 -1.26 -15.65 11.83
C MET A 191 0.18 -16.16 11.78
N TYR A 192 1.18 -15.27 12.00
CA TYR A 192 2.60 -15.60 11.90
C TYR A 192 3.30 -15.29 13.23
N GLU A 193 4.25 -16.13 13.64
CA GLU A 193 4.96 -16.01 14.93
C GLU A 193 5.77 -14.71 15.04
N ASN A 194 6.42 -14.30 13.95
CA ASN A 194 7.19 -13.05 13.89
C ASN A 194 6.30 -11.79 13.91
N GLY A 195 4.98 -11.92 13.76
CA GLY A 195 4.02 -10.81 13.90
C GLY A 195 4.11 -10.08 15.24
N THR A 196 4.67 -10.71 16.27
CA THR A 196 4.94 -10.09 17.58
C THR A 196 6.01 -8.99 17.54
N ALA A 197 6.78 -8.88 16.47
CA ALA A 197 7.76 -7.80 16.28
C ALA A 197 7.08 -6.46 15.92
N TYR A 198 5.85 -6.48 15.44
CA TYR A 198 5.14 -5.23 15.16
C TYR A 198 4.72 -4.52 16.44
N LYS A 199 4.85 -3.20 16.44
CA LYS A 199 4.49 -2.30 17.54
C LYS A 199 3.10 -1.69 17.37
N THR A 200 2.66 -1.51 16.13
CA THR A 200 1.38 -0.87 15.79
C THR A 200 0.90 -1.27 14.41
N ILE A 201 -0.41 -1.17 14.21
CA ILE A 201 -1.10 -1.45 12.93
C ILE A 201 -1.86 -0.21 12.46
N PHE A 202 -1.81 0.04 11.16
CA PHE A 202 -2.78 0.89 10.47
C PHE A 202 -3.37 0.14 9.28
N THR A 203 -4.69 0.22 9.08
CA THR A 203 -5.32 -0.25 7.85
C THR A 203 -6.28 0.77 7.27
N GLY A 204 -6.21 0.95 5.95
CA GLY A 204 -7.20 1.68 5.16
C GLY A 204 -8.06 0.72 4.35
N SER A 205 -9.37 0.74 4.57
CA SER A 205 -10.35 -0.08 3.84
C SER A 205 -9.94 -1.55 3.74
N ALA A 206 -9.51 -2.16 4.85
CA ALA A 206 -9.10 -3.57 4.87
C ALA A 206 -10.27 -4.46 4.46
N ALA A 207 -10.00 -5.43 3.56
CA ALA A 207 -11.02 -6.40 3.16
C ALA A 207 -11.60 -7.10 4.40
N TYR A 208 -12.91 -6.95 4.63
CA TYR A 208 -13.57 -7.47 5.81
C TYR A 208 -13.61 -9.01 5.84
N PRO A 209 -13.86 -9.67 7.02
CA PRO A 209 -13.67 -11.11 7.20
C PRO A 209 -14.36 -12.00 6.16
N PHE A 210 -15.61 -11.68 5.77
CA PHE A 210 -16.34 -12.46 4.76
C PHE A 210 -15.65 -12.35 3.38
N LEU A 211 -15.30 -11.16 2.94
CA LEU A 211 -14.60 -10.97 1.66
C LEU A 211 -13.20 -11.61 1.71
N ALA A 212 -12.44 -11.33 2.75
CA ALA A 212 -11.10 -11.88 2.94
C ALA A 212 -11.12 -13.41 3.01
N GLY A 213 -12.08 -13.99 3.70
CA GLY A 213 -12.28 -15.45 3.80
C GLY A 213 -12.54 -16.10 2.44
N ASN A 214 -13.39 -15.49 1.61
CA ASN A 214 -13.69 -15.97 0.25
C ASN A 214 -12.47 -15.86 -0.69
N MET A 215 -11.56 -14.91 -0.42
CA MET A 215 -10.31 -14.74 -1.18
C MET A 215 -9.13 -15.53 -0.61
N GLY A 216 -9.31 -16.25 0.50
CA GLY A 216 -8.26 -17.00 1.17
C GLY A 216 -7.34 -16.16 2.06
N TRP A 217 -7.66 -14.90 2.33
CA TRP A 217 -6.88 -13.95 3.15
C TRP A 217 -7.34 -13.97 4.61
N LYS A 218 -7.08 -15.07 5.31
CA LYS A 218 -7.55 -15.24 6.69
C LYS A 218 -6.73 -14.43 7.69
N TYR A 219 -7.40 -13.80 8.64
CA TYR A 219 -6.81 -13.13 9.80
C TYR A 219 -7.76 -13.29 11.02
N ASP A 220 -7.25 -12.95 12.21
CA ASP A 220 -8.00 -13.06 13.47
C ASP A 220 -7.74 -11.84 14.36
N VAL A 221 -8.62 -10.83 14.26
CA VAL A 221 -8.48 -9.58 15.01
C VAL A 221 -8.54 -9.79 16.54
N SER A 222 -9.12 -10.88 17.03
CA SER A 222 -9.17 -11.18 18.45
C SER A 222 -7.79 -11.45 19.07
N LYS A 223 -6.78 -11.71 18.23
CA LYS A 223 -5.39 -11.90 18.64
C LYS A 223 -4.56 -10.62 18.70
N ILE A 224 -5.09 -9.48 18.25
CA ILE A 224 -4.37 -8.20 18.26
C ILE A 224 -4.13 -7.77 19.70
N ARG A 225 -2.87 -7.43 20.03
CA ARG A 225 -2.41 -6.97 21.36
C ARG A 225 -1.59 -5.68 21.30
N ILE A 226 -1.54 -5.05 20.14
CA ILE A 226 -0.79 -3.83 19.84
C ILE A 226 -1.75 -2.75 19.34
N PRO A 227 -1.43 -1.45 19.49
CA PRO A 227 -2.28 -0.37 19.04
C PRO A 227 -2.71 -0.50 17.58
N TYR A 228 -3.99 -0.26 17.31
CA TYR A 228 -4.55 -0.42 15.98
C TYR A 228 -5.48 0.73 15.58
N PHE A 229 -5.15 1.39 14.46
CA PHE A 229 -6.02 2.36 13.82
C PHE A 229 -6.61 1.78 12.53
N MET A 230 -7.91 1.56 12.51
CA MET A 230 -8.67 1.03 11.37
C MET A 230 -9.52 2.12 10.73
N THR A 231 -9.40 2.26 9.40
CA THR A 231 -10.15 3.26 8.65
C THR A 231 -10.84 2.65 7.43
N ALA A 232 -11.90 3.31 6.96
CA ALA A 232 -12.58 3.02 5.70
C ALA A 232 -13.19 4.30 5.11
N GLY A 233 -13.61 4.24 3.85
CA GLY A 233 -14.46 5.26 3.25
C GLY A 233 -15.93 5.09 3.64
N THR A 234 -16.73 6.12 3.35
CA THR A 234 -18.20 6.03 3.49
C THR A 234 -18.90 5.78 2.16
N GLY A 235 -18.15 5.73 1.05
CA GLY A 235 -18.66 5.50 -0.28
C GLY A 235 -19.10 4.05 -0.52
N ALA A 236 -19.86 3.84 -1.58
CA ALA A 236 -20.48 2.54 -1.88
C ALA A 236 -19.48 1.43 -2.23
N SER A 237 -18.25 1.77 -2.61
CA SER A 237 -17.19 0.80 -2.83
C SER A 237 -16.70 0.16 -1.52
N ASP A 238 -16.74 0.88 -0.40
CA ASP A 238 -16.41 0.37 0.93
C ASP A 238 -17.64 -0.15 1.70
N ASP A 239 -18.79 0.55 1.59
CA ASP A 239 -19.98 0.21 2.35
C ASP A 239 -21.26 0.36 1.52
N LYS A 240 -21.88 -0.75 1.18
CA LYS A 240 -23.14 -0.79 0.42
C LYS A 240 -24.39 -0.68 1.28
N GLY A 241 -24.23 -0.58 2.59
CA GLY A 241 -25.37 -0.57 3.52
C GLY A 241 -26.13 -1.89 3.58
N VAL A 242 -25.45 -3.01 3.34
CA VAL A 242 -26.04 -4.35 3.40
C VAL A 242 -26.37 -4.74 4.83
N ALA A 243 -27.57 -5.29 5.07
CA ALA A 243 -28.05 -5.60 6.41
C ALA A 243 -27.31 -6.79 7.06
N ASP A 244 -26.88 -7.77 6.27
CA ASP A 244 -26.18 -8.96 6.77
C ASP A 244 -24.88 -9.17 5.96
N ILE A 245 -23.79 -8.62 6.48
CA ILE A 245 -22.47 -8.65 5.84
C ILE A 245 -21.83 -10.04 5.79
N THR A 246 -22.45 -11.04 6.45
CA THR A 246 -21.93 -12.41 6.45
C THR A 246 -22.49 -13.27 5.31
N LYS A 247 -23.53 -12.79 4.61
CA LYS A 247 -24.22 -13.54 3.55
C LYS A 247 -23.97 -13.02 2.14
N GLU A 248 -23.67 -11.75 2.01
CA GLU A 248 -23.46 -11.13 0.70
C GLU A 248 -22.35 -10.07 0.75
N TYR A 249 -21.86 -9.71 -0.42
CA TYR A 249 -20.80 -8.70 -0.54
C TYR A 249 -21.31 -7.30 -0.19
N ALA A 250 -20.81 -6.75 0.90
CA ALA A 250 -21.25 -5.50 1.51
C ALA A 250 -20.39 -4.27 1.17
N GLY A 251 -19.46 -4.40 0.25
CA GLY A 251 -18.36 -3.44 -0.01
C GLY A 251 -17.05 -4.05 0.45
N VAL A 252 -15.96 -3.27 0.45
CA VAL A 252 -14.65 -3.78 0.87
C VAL A 252 -14.49 -3.73 2.39
N ALA A 253 -14.96 -2.65 3.03
CA ALA A 253 -14.78 -2.40 4.47
C ALA A 253 -16.03 -1.73 5.07
N PRO A 254 -17.18 -2.45 5.15
CA PRO A 254 -18.42 -1.87 5.64
C PRO A 254 -18.32 -1.50 7.13
N LEU A 255 -19.07 -0.46 7.55
CA LEU A 255 -19.08 0.01 8.95
C LEU A 255 -19.36 -1.12 9.94
N ALA A 256 -20.31 -2.01 9.64
CA ALA A 256 -20.62 -3.13 10.50
C ALA A 256 -19.39 -3.98 10.82
N SER A 257 -18.52 -4.23 9.84
CA SER A 257 -17.28 -4.97 10.05
C SER A 257 -16.24 -4.18 10.87
N LEU A 258 -16.15 -2.86 10.70
CA LEU A 258 -15.26 -2.05 11.55
C LEU A 258 -15.71 -2.09 13.01
N ILE A 259 -17.04 -2.06 13.26
CA ILE A 259 -17.61 -2.18 14.60
C ILE A 259 -17.29 -3.56 15.18
N GLU A 260 -17.58 -4.66 14.46
CA GLU A 260 -17.27 -6.01 14.91
C GLU A 260 -15.78 -6.19 15.22
N ASN A 261 -14.89 -5.74 14.35
CA ASN A 261 -13.44 -5.81 14.58
C ASN A 261 -13.02 -4.99 15.82
N TYR A 262 -13.58 -3.80 15.99
CA TYR A 262 -13.32 -2.95 17.16
C TYR A 262 -13.74 -3.64 18.46
N GLU A 263 -14.93 -4.25 18.50
CA GLU A 263 -15.46 -4.96 19.66
C GLU A 263 -14.71 -6.27 19.98
N MET A 264 -14.20 -6.97 18.96
CA MET A 264 -13.44 -8.22 19.14
C MET A 264 -12.02 -8.00 19.72
N ILE A 265 -11.45 -6.83 19.54
CA ILE A 265 -10.13 -6.49 20.09
C ILE A 265 -10.29 -6.12 21.57
N SER A 266 -9.38 -6.63 22.44
CA SER A 266 -9.39 -6.34 23.89
C SER A 266 -9.43 -4.83 24.18
N ASP A 267 -10.14 -4.43 25.22
CA ASP A 267 -10.20 -3.03 25.68
C ASP A 267 -8.88 -2.53 26.30
N ASP A 268 -7.95 -3.44 26.61
CA ASP A 268 -6.60 -3.08 27.03
C ASP A 268 -5.73 -2.57 25.87
N VAL A 269 -6.17 -2.77 24.62
CA VAL A 269 -5.49 -2.29 23.42
C VAL A 269 -5.99 -0.91 23.07
N PHE A 270 -5.07 0.07 22.87
CA PHE A 270 -5.46 1.34 22.31
C PHE A 270 -5.89 1.15 20.85
N LYS A 271 -7.14 1.37 20.56
CA LYS A 271 -7.74 1.15 19.24
C LYS A 271 -8.59 2.33 18.83
N VAL A 272 -8.56 2.63 17.53
CA VAL A 272 -9.36 3.68 16.90
C VAL A 272 -10.01 3.11 15.65
N ARG A 273 -11.30 3.37 15.45
CA ARG A 273 -11.97 3.23 14.17
C ARG A 273 -12.51 4.57 13.70
N ALA A 274 -12.44 4.82 12.39
CA ALA A 274 -12.98 6.04 11.80
C ALA A 274 -13.28 5.83 10.31
N ARG A 275 -14.26 6.57 9.76
CA ARG A 275 -14.52 6.56 8.33
C ARG A 275 -14.32 7.94 7.71
N ALA A 276 -13.61 8.01 6.58
CA ALA A 276 -13.42 9.23 5.83
C ALA A 276 -14.72 9.61 5.11
N THR A 277 -15.30 10.75 5.48
CA THR A 277 -16.59 11.25 4.99
C THR A 277 -16.54 11.47 3.48
N GLY A 278 -17.45 10.83 2.73
CA GLY A 278 -17.58 10.96 1.26
C GLY A 278 -16.47 10.29 0.46
N ALA A 279 -15.51 9.61 1.09
CA ALA A 279 -14.44 8.92 0.38
C ALA A 279 -14.92 7.58 -0.19
N GLU A 280 -14.55 7.29 -1.43
CA GLU A 280 -14.61 5.97 -2.03
C GLU A 280 -13.35 5.16 -1.66
N HIS A 281 -13.35 3.87 -2.00
CA HIS A 281 -12.25 2.97 -1.70
C HIS A 281 -10.89 3.46 -2.24
N GLU A 282 -10.90 3.97 -3.46
CA GLU A 282 -9.71 4.46 -4.17
C GLU A 282 -9.14 5.76 -3.57
N ASP A 283 -9.98 6.54 -2.85
CA ASP A 283 -9.56 7.80 -2.24
C ASP A 283 -8.79 7.57 -0.93
N MET A 284 -8.93 6.40 -0.31
CA MET A 284 -8.53 6.16 1.08
C MET A 284 -7.04 6.34 1.34
N LEU A 285 -6.17 6.08 0.37
CA LEU A 285 -4.74 6.34 0.54
C LEU A 285 -4.48 7.84 0.82
N ALA A 286 -5.02 8.73 -0.01
CA ALA A 286 -4.83 10.17 0.15
C ALA A 286 -5.63 10.73 1.34
N ARG A 287 -6.84 10.20 1.59
CA ARG A 287 -7.74 10.68 2.65
C ARG A 287 -7.25 10.32 4.05
N SER A 288 -6.61 9.18 4.22
CA SER A 288 -6.13 8.75 5.55
C SER A 288 -4.66 9.08 5.82
N ASP A 289 -3.93 9.57 4.82
CA ASP A 289 -2.47 9.70 4.85
C ASP A 289 -1.96 10.61 5.99
N GLY A 290 -2.62 11.74 6.24
CA GLY A 290 -2.27 12.63 7.35
C GLY A 290 -2.38 11.94 8.71
N TYR A 291 -3.53 11.35 9.01
CA TYR A 291 -3.73 10.68 10.29
C TYR A 291 -2.97 9.36 10.41
N MET A 292 -2.76 8.64 9.31
CA MET A 292 -1.88 7.48 9.30
C MET A 292 -0.44 7.86 9.65
N THR A 293 0.07 8.96 9.10
CA THR A 293 1.41 9.48 9.42
C THR A 293 1.51 9.90 10.88
N ALA A 294 0.52 10.66 11.39
CA ALA A 294 0.45 11.02 12.81
C ALA A 294 0.41 9.77 13.70
N TRP A 295 -0.38 8.75 13.34
CA TRP A 295 -0.44 7.49 14.07
C TRP A 295 0.93 6.82 14.16
N MET A 296 1.66 6.72 13.06
CA MET A 296 2.98 6.09 13.03
C MET A 296 4.01 6.90 13.81
N LEU A 297 4.01 8.24 13.70
CA LEU A 297 4.89 9.12 14.49
C LEU A 297 4.64 8.96 15.99
N TRP A 298 3.38 8.97 16.41
CA TRP A 298 3.05 8.76 17.80
C TRP A 298 3.50 7.39 18.31
N GLN A 299 3.11 6.31 17.63
CA GLN A 299 3.32 4.94 18.09
C GLN A 299 4.78 4.49 18.01
N LEU A 300 5.54 4.97 17.04
CA LEU A 300 6.91 4.52 16.79
C LEU A 300 7.99 5.49 17.28
N CYS A 301 7.65 6.79 17.35
CA CYS A 301 8.59 7.85 17.72
C CYS A 301 8.22 8.56 19.04
N GLY A 302 7.01 8.34 19.57
CA GLY A 302 6.54 9.03 20.75
C GLY A 302 6.22 10.51 20.52
N ASP A 303 5.85 10.92 19.30
CA ASP A 303 5.50 12.30 18.96
C ASP A 303 4.21 12.72 19.67
N GLU A 304 4.33 13.60 20.66
CA GLU A 304 3.22 14.08 21.49
C GLU A 304 2.25 14.98 20.71
N ASP A 305 2.73 15.74 19.72
CA ASP A 305 1.85 16.52 18.83
C ASP A 305 0.97 15.58 18.00
N ALA A 306 1.55 14.49 17.49
CA ALA A 306 0.83 13.47 16.76
C ALA A 306 -0.17 12.71 17.65
N ALA A 307 0.16 12.48 18.93
CA ALA A 307 -0.74 11.88 19.91
C ALA A 307 -2.03 12.70 20.09
N ALA A 308 -1.95 14.03 19.99
CA ALA A 308 -3.11 14.91 20.14
C ALA A 308 -4.21 14.69 19.08
N VAL A 309 -3.90 14.00 17.98
CA VAL A 309 -4.90 13.55 17.01
C VAL A 309 -5.86 12.53 17.63
N PHE A 310 -5.37 11.67 18.55
CA PHE A 310 -6.07 10.46 19.01
C PHE A 310 -6.38 10.44 20.50
N VAL A 311 -5.62 11.17 21.33
CA VAL A 311 -5.68 11.03 22.78
C VAL A 311 -6.54 12.12 23.44
N GLY A 312 -7.28 11.74 24.47
CA GLY A 312 -8.12 12.65 25.25
C GLY A 312 -9.47 12.98 24.63
N GLU A 313 -10.25 13.79 25.32
CA GLU A 313 -11.59 14.22 24.90
C GLU A 313 -11.55 15.27 23.77
N ASN A 314 -10.42 15.99 23.66
CA ASN A 314 -10.18 17.01 22.64
C ASN A 314 -9.37 16.47 21.46
N ALA A 315 -9.26 15.15 21.31
CA ALA A 315 -8.57 14.54 20.18
C ALA A 315 -9.10 15.07 18.85
N GLU A 316 -8.21 15.56 17.96
CA GLU A 316 -8.62 16.26 16.73
C GLU A 316 -9.57 15.41 15.87
N ILE A 317 -9.34 14.10 15.78
CA ILE A 317 -10.16 13.18 14.97
C ILE A 317 -11.65 13.17 15.39
N LEU A 318 -11.97 13.46 16.66
CA LEU A 318 -13.34 13.51 17.17
C LEU A 318 -14.12 14.76 16.69
N HIS A 319 -13.40 15.81 16.30
CA HIS A 319 -13.95 17.11 15.94
C HIS A 319 -13.73 17.47 14.46
N ASN A 320 -13.06 16.60 13.71
CA ASN A 320 -12.76 16.80 12.30
C ASN A 320 -13.90 16.27 11.42
N SER A 321 -14.62 17.17 10.74
CA SER A 321 -15.75 16.83 9.87
C SER A 321 -15.39 15.97 8.65
N ASN A 322 -14.08 15.83 8.33
CA ASN A 322 -13.60 14.90 7.31
C ASN A 322 -13.76 13.44 7.73
N TRP A 323 -14.04 13.20 9.02
CA TRP A 323 -14.16 11.87 9.61
C TRP A 323 -15.50 11.71 10.33
N GLN A 324 -16.07 10.51 10.24
CA GLN A 324 -17.30 10.14 10.94
C GLN A 324 -17.18 8.72 11.50
N ASP A 325 -18.18 8.31 12.29
CA ASP A 325 -18.20 6.99 12.94
C ASP A 325 -16.93 6.73 13.77
N VAL A 326 -16.38 7.80 14.35
CA VAL A 326 -15.15 7.72 15.14
C VAL A 326 -15.44 7.08 16.49
N GLU A 327 -14.68 6.06 16.82
CA GLU A 327 -14.66 5.46 18.14
C GLU A 327 -13.22 5.13 18.52
N LYS A 328 -12.87 5.38 19.78
CA LYS A 328 -11.53 5.11 20.30
C LYS A 328 -11.57 4.65 21.74
N THR A 329 -10.55 3.92 22.13
CA THR A 329 -10.31 3.62 23.55
C THR A 329 -10.12 4.91 24.34
N LYS A 330 -10.56 4.93 25.60
CA LYS A 330 -10.46 6.10 26.48
C LYS A 330 -9.01 6.40 26.85
#